data_df5b56fb3b38f1372c321a52d5da4df2
#
_entry.id   df5b56fb3b38f1372c321a52d5da4df2
#
_cell.length_a   1.000
_cell.length_b   1.000
_cell.length_c   1.000
_cell.angle_alpha   90.00
_cell.angle_beta   90.00
_cell.angle_gamma   90.00
#
_symmetry.space_group_name_H-M   'P 1'
#
loop_
_entity.id
_entity.type
_entity.pdbx_description
1 polymer ?
#
loop_
_entity_poly.entity_id
_entity_poly.type
_entity_poly.pdbx_seq_one_letter_code
_entity_poly.pdbx_strand_id
1 'polypeptide(L)'
;MAKDEAALKVIREQLQCRDKDEGQQLLFLQAIYPACLAARERGEDTLEPRCCKAAVVKRIVELIEELPDDSSPSAVLAHSLAAVGNLCTMKPALEPALETHLLRAALHSVFTLGTEKDTTGIQALHKVIPEVLDAMLGNLLAESPDTDRLHFILEDINLWVVSRVSQERARAIRSSTALLRYTVTLPEFDISAEFPRMGHHVAQLALFVSDPDKDISRQAREGTYRLYQLLLQQRGLTIHDAEDLWCYDWHQDRRLLGYKNTARVGEVFGKFFSIGQKRSFLQTAVLAIHDPVLRVSQAGLVLVYSLLGEAQQLMGVTHEDVTAKVMGQLHIIRHLHQMPEALQGLWLV
;
A
#
# COMPACT_ATOMS: atom_id res chain seq x y z
N MET A 1 -6.46 26.00 -28.62
CA MET A 1 -6.00 27.35 -28.20
C MET A 1 -6.97 28.02 -27.22
N ALA A 2 -8.22 28.36 -27.59
CA ALA A 2 -9.12 29.10 -26.67
C ALA A 2 -9.50 28.32 -25.37
N LYS A 3 -9.71 27.01 -25.45
CA LYS A 3 -10.06 26.19 -24.27
C LYS A 3 -8.87 25.98 -23.31
N ASP A 4 -7.68 25.89 -23.83
CA ASP A 4 -6.43 25.75 -23.11
C ASP A 4 -6.12 27.01 -22.27
N GLU A 5 -6.21 28.17 -22.90
CA GLU A 5 -5.97 29.44 -22.23
C GLU A 5 -7.03 29.71 -21.14
N ALA A 6 -8.28 29.30 -21.36
CA ALA A 6 -9.33 29.38 -20.34
C ALA A 6 -9.00 28.50 -19.11
N ALA A 7 -8.54 27.26 -19.33
CA ALA A 7 -8.15 26.33 -18.25
C ALA A 7 -6.97 26.89 -17.45
N LEU A 8 -5.92 27.35 -18.14
CA LEU A 8 -4.74 27.95 -17.49
C LEU A 8 -5.08 29.24 -16.74
N LYS A 9 -6.05 30.03 -17.21
CA LYS A 9 -6.53 31.22 -16.52
C LYS A 9 -7.16 30.87 -15.19
N VAL A 10 -8.09 29.89 -15.17
CA VAL A 10 -8.74 29.40 -13.93
C VAL A 10 -7.69 28.91 -12.94
N ILE A 11 -6.69 28.13 -13.39
CA ILE A 11 -5.62 27.64 -12.52
C ILE A 11 -4.84 28.80 -11.90
N ARG A 12 -4.43 29.80 -12.70
CA ARG A 12 -3.67 30.95 -12.21
C ARG A 12 -4.47 31.81 -11.22
N GLU A 13 -5.76 32.02 -11.49
CA GLU A 13 -6.65 32.77 -10.59
C GLU A 13 -6.75 32.11 -9.22
N GLN A 14 -6.94 30.80 -9.17
CA GLN A 14 -7.02 30.06 -7.91
C GLN A 14 -5.70 30.00 -7.13
N LEU A 15 -4.57 29.96 -7.83
CA LEU A 15 -3.25 30.05 -7.19
C LEU A 15 -2.99 31.41 -6.55
N GLN A 16 -3.60 32.48 -7.09
CA GLN A 16 -3.45 33.86 -6.58
C GLN A 16 -4.47 34.19 -5.47
N CYS A 17 -5.75 33.86 -5.67
CA CYS A 17 -6.85 34.27 -4.78
C CYS A 17 -7.10 33.29 -3.65
N ARG A 18 -6.75 32.01 -3.80
CA ARG A 18 -7.00 30.93 -2.82
C ARG A 18 -8.44 30.93 -2.33
N ASP A 19 -9.38 30.99 -3.28
CA ASP A 19 -10.80 31.02 -2.99
C ASP A 19 -11.23 29.78 -2.21
N LYS A 20 -12.10 29.96 -1.20
CA LYS A 20 -12.63 28.90 -0.35
C LYS A 20 -14.02 28.41 -0.80
N ASP A 21 -14.59 29.01 -1.83
CA ASP A 21 -15.85 28.54 -2.41
C ASP A 21 -15.63 27.18 -3.08
N GLU A 22 -16.43 26.18 -2.67
CA GLU A 22 -16.33 24.80 -3.19
C GLU A 22 -16.49 24.76 -4.71
N GLY A 23 -17.39 25.57 -5.27
CA GLY A 23 -17.58 25.64 -6.72
C GLY A 23 -16.33 26.11 -7.46
N GLN A 24 -15.63 27.12 -6.92
CA GLN A 24 -14.37 27.62 -7.48
C GLN A 24 -13.23 26.61 -7.32
N GLN A 25 -13.18 25.90 -6.19
CA GLN A 25 -12.22 24.80 -5.98
C GLN A 25 -12.43 23.68 -6.99
N LEU A 26 -13.67 23.27 -7.23
CA LEU A 26 -13.98 22.25 -8.23
C LEU A 26 -13.66 22.71 -9.66
N LEU A 27 -13.93 23.96 -10.02
CA LEU A 27 -13.56 24.51 -11.31
C LEU A 27 -12.04 24.49 -11.53
N PHE A 28 -11.27 24.86 -10.50
CA PHE A 28 -9.80 24.75 -10.52
C PHE A 28 -9.32 23.34 -10.78
N LEU A 29 -9.82 22.37 -10.00
CA LEU A 29 -9.41 20.97 -10.12
C LEU A 29 -9.78 20.37 -11.48
N GLN A 30 -10.98 20.69 -11.98
CA GLN A 30 -11.46 20.27 -13.29
C GLN A 30 -10.70 20.91 -14.46
N ALA A 31 -10.10 22.07 -14.28
CA ALA A 31 -9.30 22.75 -15.30
C ALA A 31 -7.94 22.07 -15.56
N ILE A 32 -7.45 21.24 -14.62
CA ILE A 32 -6.11 20.64 -14.71
C ILE A 32 -6.02 19.61 -15.84
N TYR A 33 -7.00 18.73 -15.96
CA TYR A 33 -7.02 17.72 -17.04
C TYR A 33 -6.99 18.34 -18.44
N PRO A 34 -7.87 19.30 -18.80
CA PRO A 34 -7.79 19.99 -20.10
C PRO A 34 -6.46 20.68 -20.36
N ALA A 35 -5.84 21.28 -19.33
CA ALA A 35 -4.54 21.92 -19.44
C ALA A 35 -3.42 20.90 -19.77
N CYS A 36 -3.39 19.76 -19.06
CA CYS A 36 -2.45 18.68 -19.33
C CYS A 36 -2.68 18.07 -20.74
N LEU A 37 -3.94 17.84 -21.11
CA LEU A 37 -4.29 17.28 -22.41
C LEU A 37 -3.84 18.20 -23.56
N ALA A 38 -4.11 19.48 -23.45
CA ALA A 38 -3.72 20.46 -24.45
C ALA A 38 -2.21 20.63 -24.58
N ALA A 39 -1.44 20.47 -23.48
CA ALA A 39 0.01 20.42 -23.54
C ALA A 39 0.49 19.21 -24.34
N ARG A 40 -0.05 18.03 -24.08
CA ARG A 40 0.29 16.80 -24.82
C ARG A 40 -0.08 16.89 -26.31
N GLU A 41 -1.23 17.45 -26.65
CA GLU A 41 -1.64 17.66 -28.05
C GLU A 41 -0.68 18.56 -28.81
N ARG A 42 0.06 19.44 -28.11
CA ARG A 42 1.15 20.25 -28.67
C ARG A 42 2.49 19.52 -28.70
N GLY A 43 2.58 18.29 -28.19
CA GLY A 43 3.84 17.56 -28.04
C GLY A 43 4.68 18.03 -26.85
N GLU A 44 4.10 18.76 -25.90
CA GLU A 44 4.77 19.25 -24.68
C GLU A 44 4.55 18.22 -23.55
N ASP A 45 5.59 17.89 -22.81
CA ASP A 45 5.55 17.02 -21.64
C ASP A 45 5.55 17.79 -20.31
N THR A 46 5.44 19.11 -20.36
CA THR A 46 5.47 20.04 -19.23
C THR A 46 4.40 21.13 -19.36
N LEU A 47 3.97 21.66 -18.21
CA LEU A 47 3.12 22.86 -18.16
C LEU A 47 3.92 24.16 -18.08
N GLU A 48 5.22 24.05 -17.79
CA GLU A 48 6.13 25.21 -17.75
C GLU A 48 6.35 25.82 -19.15
N PRO A 49 6.57 27.13 -19.27
CA PRO A 49 6.57 28.13 -18.21
C PRO A 49 5.18 28.72 -17.91
N ARG A 50 4.12 28.18 -18.51
CA ARG A 50 2.75 28.74 -18.40
C ARG A 50 2.14 28.53 -17.02
N CYS A 51 2.47 27.42 -16.36
CA CYS A 51 1.97 27.06 -15.06
C CYS A 51 2.98 26.16 -14.32
N CYS A 52 3.31 26.51 -13.09
CA CYS A 52 4.22 25.73 -12.27
C CYS A 52 3.50 24.51 -11.66
N LYS A 53 3.86 23.29 -12.09
CA LYS A 53 3.31 22.02 -11.60
C LYS A 53 3.39 21.93 -10.07
N ALA A 54 4.55 22.26 -9.48
CA ALA A 54 4.73 22.17 -8.03
C ALA A 54 3.81 23.12 -7.26
N ALA A 55 3.55 24.33 -7.77
CA ALA A 55 2.62 25.26 -7.15
C ALA A 55 1.17 24.75 -7.21
N VAL A 56 0.77 24.12 -8.31
CA VAL A 56 -0.55 23.51 -8.46
C VAL A 56 -0.73 22.35 -7.48
N VAL A 57 0.24 21.45 -7.41
CA VAL A 57 0.22 20.31 -6.48
C VAL A 57 0.18 20.79 -5.03
N LYS A 58 0.98 21.79 -4.68
CA LYS A 58 0.95 22.37 -3.33
C LYS A 58 -0.45 22.91 -2.97
N ARG A 59 -1.11 23.60 -3.90
CA ARG A 59 -2.49 24.08 -3.68
C ARG A 59 -3.47 22.92 -3.51
N ILE A 60 -3.30 21.84 -4.29
CA ILE A 60 -4.14 20.64 -4.14
C ILE A 60 -3.94 20.00 -2.77
N VAL A 61 -2.70 19.89 -2.27
CA VAL A 61 -2.42 19.37 -0.92
C VAL A 61 -3.12 20.23 0.13
N GLU A 62 -3.02 21.56 0.04
CA GLU A 62 -3.75 22.47 0.93
C GLU A 62 -5.26 22.21 0.91
N LEU A 63 -5.87 21.99 -0.28
CA LEU A 63 -7.30 21.67 -0.39
C LEU A 63 -7.67 20.33 0.27
N ILE A 64 -6.81 19.33 0.16
CA ILE A 64 -7.02 18.03 0.82
C ILE A 64 -6.93 18.18 2.35
N GLU A 65 -5.97 18.95 2.85
CA GLU A 65 -5.76 19.19 4.28
C GLU A 65 -6.82 20.12 4.91
N GLU A 66 -7.46 20.96 4.10
CA GLU A 66 -8.58 21.80 4.56
C GLU A 66 -9.88 20.98 4.78
N LEU A 67 -9.95 19.72 4.31
CA LEU A 67 -11.09 18.84 4.54
C LEU A 67 -11.11 18.38 6.01
N PRO A 68 -12.30 18.33 6.64
CA PRO A 68 -12.38 17.84 8.02
C PRO A 68 -11.99 16.37 8.13
N ASP A 69 -11.33 16.00 9.23
CA ASP A 69 -11.08 14.59 9.58
C ASP A 69 -12.42 13.85 9.75
N ASP A 70 -12.43 12.56 9.43
CA ASP A 70 -13.61 11.69 9.47
C ASP A 70 -14.81 12.23 8.66
N SER A 71 -14.53 13.09 7.68
CA SER A 71 -15.57 13.70 6.86
C SER A 71 -16.26 12.71 5.92
N SER A 72 -17.48 13.03 5.57
CA SER A 72 -18.16 12.38 4.44
C SER A 72 -17.35 12.57 3.15
N PRO A 73 -17.40 11.60 2.22
CA PRO A 73 -16.72 11.72 0.94
C PRO A 73 -17.06 13.02 0.22
N SER A 74 -16.03 13.74 -0.21
CA SER A 74 -16.14 15.03 -0.88
C SER A 74 -15.79 14.92 -2.37
N ALA A 75 -16.52 15.67 -3.20
CA ALA A 75 -16.18 15.82 -4.61
C ALA A 75 -14.82 16.53 -4.78
N VAL A 76 -14.47 17.44 -3.88
CA VAL A 76 -13.17 18.10 -3.86
C VAL A 76 -12.04 17.07 -3.70
N LEU A 77 -12.17 16.10 -2.78
CA LEU A 77 -11.18 15.04 -2.61
C LEU A 77 -11.03 14.20 -3.88
N ALA A 78 -12.15 13.73 -4.45
CA ALA A 78 -12.11 12.93 -5.67
C ALA A 78 -11.42 13.64 -6.84
N HIS A 79 -11.78 14.91 -7.06
CA HIS A 79 -11.18 15.73 -8.11
C HIS A 79 -9.72 16.12 -7.83
N SER A 80 -9.34 16.30 -6.55
CA SER A 80 -7.96 16.53 -6.13
C SER A 80 -7.05 15.36 -6.50
N LEU A 81 -7.46 14.14 -6.14
CA LEU A 81 -6.71 12.92 -6.48
C LEU A 81 -6.61 12.72 -8.00
N ALA A 82 -7.71 12.93 -8.73
CA ALA A 82 -7.73 12.84 -10.19
C ALA A 82 -6.80 13.88 -10.85
N ALA A 83 -6.82 15.13 -10.34
CA ALA A 83 -5.97 16.20 -10.82
C ALA A 83 -4.49 15.89 -10.64
N VAL A 84 -4.09 15.37 -9.44
CA VAL A 84 -2.73 14.92 -9.18
C VAL A 84 -2.34 13.79 -10.13
N GLY A 85 -3.20 12.79 -10.32
CA GLY A 85 -2.95 11.70 -11.27
C GLY A 85 -2.64 12.19 -12.69
N ASN A 86 -3.32 13.24 -13.15
CA ASN A 86 -3.03 13.87 -14.45
C ASN A 86 -1.70 14.65 -14.43
N LEU A 87 -1.38 15.36 -13.34
CA LEU A 87 -0.12 16.10 -13.20
C LEU A 87 1.10 15.17 -13.14
N CYS A 88 0.96 13.97 -12.56
CA CYS A 88 2.04 12.97 -12.53
C CYS A 88 2.46 12.50 -13.92
N THR A 89 1.63 12.67 -14.94
CA THR A 89 2.00 12.38 -16.32
C THR A 89 2.77 13.51 -17.02
N MET A 90 3.00 14.63 -16.34
CA MET A 90 3.70 15.80 -16.83
C MET A 90 5.04 16.00 -16.11
N LYS A 91 6.06 16.45 -16.82
CA LYS A 91 7.36 16.83 -16.23
C LYS A 91 7.34 18.25 -15.65
N PRO A 92 8.29 18.55 -14.75
CA PRO A 92 9.23 17.65 -14.09
C PRO A 92 8.55 16.75 -13.06
N ALA A 93 9.25 15.69 -12.57
CA ALA A 93 8.82 14.95 -11.41
C ALA A 93 8.71 15.87 -10.18
N LEU A 94 7.88 15.49 -9.21
CA LEU A 94 7.75 16.26 -7.97
C LEU A 94 9.03 16.16 -7.14
N GLU A 95 9.34 17.21 -6.41
CA GLU A 95 10.40 17.15 -5.40
C GLU A 95 10.01 16.18 -4.29
N PRO A 96 10.94 15.38 -3.73
CA PRO A 96 10.65 14.34 -2.76
C PRO A 96 9.87 14.83 -1.54
N ALA A 97 10.16 16.03 -1.05
CA ALA A 97 9.46 16.60 0.10
C ALA A 97 7.98 16.90 -0.19
N LEU A 98 7.69 17.47 -1.37
CA LEU A 98 6.31 17.75 -1.78
C LEU A 98 5.55 16.47 -2.08
N GLU A 99 6.21 15.49 -2.68
CA GLU A 99 5.62 14.20 -2.96
C GLU A 99 5.26 13.43 -1.69
N THR A 100 6.16 13.39 -0.70
CA THR A 100 5.88 12.78 0.62
C THR A 100 4.71 13.47 1.29
N HIS A 101 4.64 14.80 1.23
CA HIS A 101 3.53 15.57 1.79
C HIS A 101 2.21 15.23 1.10
N LEU A 102 2.21 15.19 -0.23
CA LEU A 102 1.06 14.80 -1.03
C LEU A 102 0.57 13.38 -0.70
N LEU A 103 1.48 12.39 -0.67
CA LEU A 103 1.15 11.01 -0.35
C LEU A 103 0.48 10.91 1.03
N ARG A 104 1.08 11.52 2.04
CA ARG A 104 0.54 11.49 3.40
C ARG A 104 -0.83 12.14 3.50
N ALA A 105 -1.01 13.32 2.91
CA ALA A 105 -2.30 14.01 2.89
C ALA A 105 -3.38 13.17 2.17
N ALA A 106 -3.06 12.62 0.99
CA ALA A 106 -3.98 11.81 0.21
C ALA A 106 -4.36 10.50 0.92
N LEU A 107 -3.37 9.76 1.44
CA LEU A 107 -3.60 8.50 2.17
C LEU A 107 -4.41 8.75 3.44
N HIS A 108 -4.07 9.79 4.22
CA HIS A 108 -4.81 10.17 5.41
C HIS A 108 -6.28 10.42 5.07
N SER A 109 -6.56 11.34 4.16
CA SER A 109 -7.94 11.72 3.82
C SER A 109 -8.78 10.57 3.27
N VAL A 110 -8.17 9.62 2.52
CA VAL A 110 -8.92 8.47 1.98
C VAL A 110 -9.08 7.37 3.00
N PHE A 111 -8.06 7.09 3.81
CA PHE A 111 -8.13 5.96 4.74
C PHE A 111 -8.98 6.28 5.97
N THR A 112 -9.06 7.53 6.38
CA THR A 112 -9.89 8.00 7.50
C THR A 112 -11.33 8.38 7.11
N LEU A 113 -11.74 8.24 5.83
CA LEU A 113 -13.12 8.54 5.39
C LEU A 113 -14.14 7.88 6.31
N GLY A 114 -15.09 8.67 6.81
CA GLY A 114 -16.20 8.21 7.62
C GLY A 114 -17.11 7.20 6.91
N THR A 115 -17.89 6.45 7.69
CA THR A 115 -18.79 5.39 7.20
C THR A 115 -20.24 5.83 7.13
N GLU A 116 -20.53 7.11 7.20
CA GLU A 116 -21.92 7.61 7.20
C GLU A 116 -22.71 7.13 5.99
N LYS A 117 -23.88 6.54 6.27
CA LYS A 117 -24.62 5.68 5.35
C LYS A 117 -25.66 6.39 4.48
N ASP A 118 -25.77 7.71 4.51
CA ASP A 118 -26.98 8.38 4.02
C ASP A 118 -26.75 9.28 2.79
N THR A 119 -26.91 8.82 1.67
CA THR A 119 -27.46 9.30 0.39
C THR A 119 -26.78 8.63 -0.79
N THR A 120 -27.50 8.46 -1.90
CA THR A 120 -27.01 7.77 -3.10
C THR A 120 -25.74 8.42 -3.70
N GLY A 121 -25.59 9.75 -3.54
CA GLY A 121 -24.42 10.49 -4.03
C GLY A 121 -23.16 10.22 -3.19
N ILE A 122 -23.29 10.12 -1.88
CA ILE A 122 -22.20 9.81 -0.95
C ILE A 122 -21.70 8.38 -1.17
N GLN A 123 -22.59 7.43 -1.41
CA GLN A 123 -22.20 6.04 -1.72
C GLN A 123 -21.40 5.92 -3.01
N ALA A 124 -21.73 6.71 -4.04
CA ALA A 124 -20.96 6.75 -5.28
C ALA A 124 -19.52 7.26 -5.04
N LEU A 125 -19.37 8.33 -4.25
CA LEU A 125 -18.05 8.87 -3.89
C LEU A 125 -17.25 7.91 -3.03
N HIS A 126 -17.85 7.20 -2.07
CA HIS A 126 -17.19 6.17 -1.27
C HIS A 126 -16.55 5.07 -2.12
N LYS A 127 -17.16 4.76 -3.26
CA LYS A 127 -16.61 3.79 -4.20
C LYS A 127 -15.52 4.41 -5.09
N VAL A 128 -15.76 5.61 -5.61
CA VAL A 128 -14.89 6.26 -6.60
C VAL A 128 -13.59 6.76 -5.98
N ILE A 129 -13.62 7.34 -4.76
CA ILE A 129 -12.44 7.94 -4.14
C ILE A 129 -11.28 6.93 -3.99
N PRO A 130 -11.47 5.72 -3.45
CA PRO A 130 -10.40 4.72 -3.40
C PRO A 130 -9.88 4.31 -4.79
N GLU A 131 -10.75 4.18 -5.79
CA GLU A 131 -10.36 3.84 -7.16
C GLU A 131 -9.49 4.95 -7.79
N VAL A 132 -9.82 6.21 -7.52
CA VAL A 132 -9.04 7.36 -7.99
C VAL A 132 -7.71 7.48 -7.25
N LEU A 133 -7.67 7.17 -5.95
CA LEU A 133 -6.41 7.06 -5.20
C LEU A 133 -5.51 6.00 -5.82
N ASP A 134 -6.02 4.80 -6.07
CA ASP A 134 -5.25 3.70 -6.65
C ASP A 134 -4.70 4.09 -8.04
N ALA A 135 -5.48 4.79 -8.86
CA ALA A 135 -5.03 5.32 -10.15
C ALA A 135 -3.93 6.39 -9.98
N MET A 136 -4.06 7.29 -9.02
CA MET A 136 -3.05 8.29 -8.69
C MET A 136 -1.73 7.64 -8.27
N LEU A 137 -1.77 6.65 -7.38
CA LEU A 137 -0.59 5.90 -6.92
C LEU A 137 0.09 5.17 -8.08
N GLY A 138 -0.69 4.57 -8.98
CA GLY A 138 -0.17 3.96 -10.21
C GLY A 138 0.54 4.97 -11.11
N ASN A 139 -0.01 6.16 -11.29
CA ASN A 139 0.62 7.22 -12.09
C ASN A 139 1.90 7.76 -11.42
N LEU A 140 1.93 7.86 -10.09
CA LEU A 140 3.15 8.19 -9.35
C LEU A 140 4.25 7.14 -9.55
N LEU A 141 3.90 5.85 -9.51
CA LEU A 141 4.85 4.78 -9.82
C LEU A 141 5.36 4.86 -11.27
N ALA A 142 4.48 5.17 -12.22
CA ALA A 142 4.82 5.25 -13.63
C ALA A 142 5.78 6.42 -13.99
N GLU A 143 5.94 7.42 -13.12
CA GLU A 143 6.96 8.48 -13.31
C GLU A 143 8.39 7.93 -13.26
N SER A 144 8.66 6.92 -12.44
CA SER A 144 9.92 6.19 -12.33
C SER A 144 9.62 4.74 -11.94
N PRO A 145 9.33 3.87 -12.91
CA PRO A 145 8.79 2.54 -12.64
C PRO A 145 9.90 1.56 -12.22
N ASP A 146 10.38 1.71 -11.00
CA ASP A 146 11.45 0.89 -10.41
C ASP A 146 11.12 0.44 -8.97
N THR A 147 11.98 -0.41 -8.41
CA THR A 147 11.81 -0.98 -7.07
C THR A 147 11.90 0.04 -5.95
N ASP A 148 12.71 1.09 -6.11
CA ASP A 148 12.88 2.14 -5.09
C ASP A 148 11.61 2.99 -5.00
N ARG A 149 11.04 3.32 -6.16
CA ARG A 149 9.79 4.06 -6.23
C ARG A 149 8.61 3.26 -5.65
N LEU A 150 8.52 1.98 -6.02
CA LEU A 150 7.51 1.09 -5.45
C LEU A 150 7.65 0.99 -3.93
N HIS A 151 8.89 0.82 -3.43
CA HIS A 151 9.16 0.79 -2.00
C HIS A 151 8.69 2.08 -1.31
N PHE A 152 9.06 3.22 -1.85
CA PHE A 152 8.70 4.53 -1.30
C PHE A 152 7.17 4.69 -1.11
N ILE A 153 6.39 4.32 -2.13
CA ILE A 153 4.93 4.42 -2.05
C ILE A 153 4.36 3.39 -1.05
N LEU A 154 4.83 2.14 -1.11
CA LEU A 154 4.35 1.09 -0.20
C LEU A 154 4.70 1.36 1.26
N GLU A 155 5.82 2.02 1.56
CA GLU A 155 6.22 2.35 2.94
C GLU A 155 5.22 3.31 3.59
N ASP A 156 4.78 4.35 2.88
CA ASP A 156 3.75 5.26 3.40
C ASP A 156 2.37 4.56 3.55
N ILE A 157 2.01 3.64 2.67
CA ILE A 157 0.78 2.83 2.82
C ILE A 157 0.92 1.87 4.02
N ASN A 158 2.10 1.28 4.25
CA ASN A 158 2.34 0.32 5.34
C ASN A 158 2.11 0.94 6.74
N LEU A 159 2.26 2.25 6.89
CA LEU A 159 1.91 2.94 8.14
C LEU A 159 0.43 2.71 8.52
N TRP A 160 -0.43 2.54 7.54
CA TRP A 160 -1.87 2.32 7.71
C TRP A 160 -2.25 0.83 7.79
N VAL A 161 -1.44 -0.05 7.24
CA VAL A 161 -1.63 -1.52 7.36
C VAL A 161 -1.57 -1.96 8.82
N VAL A 162 -0.80 -1.27 9.65
CA VAL A 162 -0.69 -1.52 11.09
C VAL A 162 -1.65 -0.68 11.95
N SER A 163 -2.56 0.09 11.36
CA SER A 163 -3.54 0.89 12.08
C SER A 163 -4.41 0.01 13.00
N ARG A 164 -4.78 0.54 14.17
CA ARG A 164 -5.72 -0.11 15.09
C ARG A 164 -7.15 -0.13 14.56
N VAL A 165 -7.48 0.79 13.67
CA VAL A 165 -8.80 0.88 13.04
C VAL A 165 -8.88 -0.12 11.88
N SER A 166 -9.78 -1.10 12.00
CA SER A 166 -9.93 -2.19 11.01
C SER A 166 -10.21 -1.68 9.60
N GLN A 167 -10.98 -0.60 9.48
CA GLN A 167 -11.37 -0.02 8.20
C GLN A 167 -10.19 0.66 7.49
N GLU A 168 -9.34 1.37 8.24
CA GLU A 168 -8.11 1.97 7.70
C GLU A 168 -7.16 0.88 7.19
N ARG A 169 -6.96 -0.20 7.99
CA ARG A 169 -6.18 -1.37 7.56
C ARG A 169 -6.71 -1.98 6.27
N ALA A 170 -8.03 -2.18 6.21
CA ALA A 170 -8.67 -2.77 5.03
C ALA A 170 -8.45 -1.93 3.78
N ARG A 171 -8.55 -0.61 3.88
CA ARG A 171 -8.30 0.32 2.79
C ARG A 171 -6.83 0.30 2.38
N ALA A 172 -5.90 0.34 3.34
CA ALA A 172 -4.47 0.28 3.07
C ALA A 172 -4.05 -1.01 2.37
N ILE A 173 -4.52 -2.18 2.86
CA ILE A 173 -4.23 -3.47 2.23
C ILE A 173 -4.80 -3.53 0.80
N ARG A 174 -6.00 -2.97 0.59
CA ARG A 174 -6.61 -2.90 -0.75
C ARG A 174 -5.79 -2.04 -1.71
N SER A 175 -5.38 -0.84 -1.29
CA SER A 175 -4.55 0.05 -2.12
C SER A 175 -3.16 -0.52 -2.38
N SER A 176 -2.51 -1.15 -1.38
CA SER A 176 -1.26 -1.90 -1.61
C SER A 176 -1.43 -2.98 -2.67
N THR A 177 -2.51 -3.75 -2.59
CA THR A 177 -2.81 -4.82 -3.55
C THR A 177 -3.09 -4.27 -4.95
N ALA A 178 -3.84 -3.17 -5.05
CA ALA A 178 -4.12 -2.50 -6.33
C ALA A 178 -2.83 -1.98 -6.98
N LEU A 179 -1.95 -1.34 -6.20
CA LEU A 179 -0.65 -0.87 -6.67
C LEU A 179 0.23 -2.04 -7.15
N LEU A 180 0.32 -3.12 -6.38
CA LEU A 180 1.09 -4.31 -6.74
C LEU A 180 0.52 -5.01 -8.00
N ARG A 181 -0.81 -5.05 -8.14
CA ARG A 181 -1.46 -5.55 -9.37
C ARG A 181 -1.07 -4.70 -10.58
N TYR A 182 -1.09 -3.38 -10.44
CA TYR A 182 -0.64 -2.46 -11.47
C TYR A 182 0.84 -2.69 -11.82
N THR A 183 1.71 -2.80 -10.81
CA THR A 183 3.15 -3.01 -10.98
C THR A 183 3.48 -4.22 -11.84
N VAL A 184 2.85 -5.37 -11.59
CA VAL A 184 3.12 -6.61 -12.38
C VAL A 184 2.62 -6.52 -13.82
N THR A 185 1.73 -5.58 -14.12
CA THR A 185 1.22 -5.34 -15.48
C THR A 185 1.92 -4.19 -16.19
N LEU A 186 2.80 -3.46 -15.51
CA LEU A 186 3.52 -2.32 -16.05
C LEU A 186 4.73 -2.79 -16.87
N PRO A 187 4.73 -2.67 -18.22
CA PRO A 187 5.79 -3.25 -19.06
C PRO A 187 7.17 -2.65 -18.82
N GLU A 188 7.20 -1.39 -18.38
CA GLU A 188 8.44 -0.63 -18.16
C GLU A 188 8.98 -0.76 -16.73
N PHE A 189 8.35 -1.59 -15.88
CA PHE A 189 8.78 -1.73 -14.49
C PHE A 189 10.14 -2.43 -14.41
N ASP A 190 11.13 -1.69 -13.91
CA ASP A 190 12.49 -2.21 -13.71
C ASP A 190 12.60 -2.93 -12.37
N ILE A 191 12.71 -4.26 -12.44
CA ILE A 191 12.96 -5.15 -11.30
C ILE A 191 14.41 -5.67 -11.25
N SER A 192 15.29 -5.19 -12.10
CA SER A 192 16.67 -5.64 -12.19
C SER A 192 17.51 -5.31 -10.96
N ALA A 193 17.19 -4.19 -10.29
CA ALA A 193 17.84 -3.80 -9.05
C ALA A 193 17.46 -4.73 -7.89
N GLU A 194 18.39 -4.93 -6.95
CA GLU A 194 18.08 -5.66 -5.73
C GLU A 194 16.99 -4.91 -4.95
N PHE A 195 16.02 -5.68 -4.43
CA PHE A 195 14.92 -5.14 -3.63
C PHE A 195 14.93 -5.73 -2.21
N PRO A 196 15.87 -5.32 -1.33
CA PRO A 196 16.01 -5.91 0.00
C PRO A 196 14.77 -5.72 0.88
N ARG A 197 14.03 -4.63 0.68
CA ARG A 197 12.81 -4.30 1.42
C ARG A 197 11.58 -5.09 0.96
N MET A 198 11.68 -5.88 -0.10
CA MET A 198 10.58 -6.76 -0.53
C MET A 198 10.13 -7.68 0.61
N GLY A 199 11.07 -8.23 1.38
CA GLY A 199 10.74 -9.07 2.53
C GLY A 199 9.87 -8.36 3.57
N HIS A 200 10.12 -7.06 3.82
CA HIS A 200 9.27 -6.24 4.69
C HIS A 200 7.83 -6.15 4.15
N HIS A 201 7.65 -5.83 2.87
CA HIS A 201 6.32 -5.71 2.28
C HIS A 201 5.57 -7.04 2.25
N VAL A 202 6.28 -8.15 1.98
CA VAL A 202 5.71 -9.50 2.05
C VAL A 202 5.23 -9.81 3.47
N ALA A 203 6.07 -9.56 4.49
CA ALA A 203 5.71 -9.82 5.88
C ALA A 203 4.49 -8.98 6.32
N GLN A 204 4.44 -7.70 5.96
CA GLN A 204 3.32 -6.82 6.29
C GLN A 204 1.97 -7.37 5.78
N LEU A 205 1.91 -7.81 4.52
CA LEU A 205 0.69 -8.40 3.97
C LEU A 205 0.43 -9.80 4.53
N ALA A 206 1.49 -10.59 4.75
CA ALA A 206 1.37 -11.95 5.28
C ALA A 206 0.73 -12.03 6.67
N LEU A 207 0.86 -10.97 7.48
CA LEU A 207 0.18 -10.85 8.78
C LEU A 207 -1.35 -10.92 8.66
N PHE A 208 -1.91 -10.61 7.48
CA PHE A 208 -3.35 -10.51 7.24
C PHE A 208 -3.91 -11.56 6.27
N VAL A 209 -3.09 -12.47 5.73
CA VAL A 209 -3.57 -13.53 4.81
C VAL A 209 -4.58 -14.48 5.45
N SER A 210 -4.64 -14.50 6.76
CA SER A 210 -5.55 -15.31 7.58
C SER A 210 -6.49 -14.44 8.42
N ASP A 211 -6.71 -13.19 8.03
CA ASP A 211 -7.65 -12.31 8.73
C ASP A 211 -9.07 -12.92 8.68
N PRO A 212 -9.85 -12.84 9.78
CA PRO A 212 -11.23 -13.33 9.81
C PRO A 212 -12.16 -12.53 8.90
N ASP A 213 -11.82 -11.27 8.61
CA ASP A 213 -12.48 -10.52 7.56
C ASP A 213 -12.04 -11.09 6.20
N LYS A 214 -13.01 -11.68 5.50
CA LYS A 214 -12.77 -12.35 4.22
C LYS A 214 -12.26 -11.41 3.14
N ASP A 215 -12.63 -10.14 3.17
CA ASP A 215 -12.17 -9.17 2.18
C ASP A 215 -10.71 -8.78 2.46
N ILE A 216 -10.36 -8.52 3.72
CA ILE A 216 -8.97 -8.27 4.13
C ILE A 216 -8.09 -9.47 3.78
N SER A 217 -8.49 -10.68 4.17
CA SER A 217 -7.74 -11.91 3.88
C SER A 217 -7.54 -12.10 2.37
N ARG A 218 -8.59 -11.91 1.56
CA ARG A 218 -8.52 -12.05 0.10
C ARG A 218 -7.56 -11.03 -0.51
N GLN A 219 -7.65 -9.77 -0.11
CA GLN A 219 -6.76 -8.72 -0.62
C GLN A 219 -5.31 -8.95 -0.20
N ALA A 220 -5.07 -9.29 1.07
CA ALA A 220 -3.73 -9.61 1.57
C ALA A 220 -3.10 -10.81 0.83
N ARG A 221 -3.87 -11.85 0.57
CA ARG A 221 -3.42 -13.01 -0.22
C ARG A 221 -3.09 -12.64 -1.65
N GLU A 222 -3.94 -11.83 -2.29
CA GLU A 222 -3.66 -11.35 -3.64
C GLU A 222 -2.40 -10.48 -3.69
N GLY A 223 -2.26 -9.50 -2.79
CA GLY A 223 -1.08 -8.65 -2.71
C GLY A 223 0.21 -9.45 -2.48
N THR A 224 0.17 -10.42 -1.55
CA THR A 224 1.28 -11.35 -1.32
C THR A 224 1.63 -12.15 -2.60
N TYR A 225 0.63 -12.61 -3.33
CA TYR A 225 0.84 -13.31 -4.60
C TYR A 225 1.47 -12.41 -5.67
N ARG A 226 1.10 -11.13 -5.75
CA ARG A 226 1.73 -10.18 -6.67
C ARG A 226 3.21 -9.93 -6.33
N LEU A 227 3.54 -9.82 -5.03
CA LEU A 227 4.94 -9.76 -4.59
C LEU A 227 5.71 -11.04 -4.93
N TYR A 228 5.06 -12.21 -4.85
CA TYR A 228 5.66 -13.46 -5.28
C TYR A 228 5.99 -13.46 -6.79
N GLN A 229 5.07 -12.98 -7.62
CA GLN A 229 5.31 -12.81 -9.06
C GLN A 229 6.52 -11.90 -9.33
N LEU A 230 6.62 -10.75 -8.64
CA LEU A 230 7.77 -9.84 -8.76
C LEU A 230 9.07 -10.51 -8.32
N LEU A 231 9.05 -11.27 -7.22
CA LEU A 231 10.23 -12.01 -6.74
C LEU A 231 10.69 -13.05 -7.77
N LEU A 232 9.77 -13.81 -8.35
CA LEU A 232 10.10 -14.80 -9.39
C LEU A 232 10.69 -14.12 -10.63
N GLN A 233 10.11 -13.02 -11.10
CA GLN A 233 10.68 -12.23 -12.20
C GLN A 233 12.10 -11.76 -11.89
N GLN A 234 12.37 -11.29 -10.67
CA GLN A 234 13.71 -10.89 -10.22
C GLN A 234 14.70 -12.05 -10.26
N ARG A 235 14.24 -13.30 -10.11
CA ARG A 235 15.03 -14.52 -10.20
C ARG A 235 15.08 -15.11 -11.61
N GLY A 236 14.47 -14.46 -12.59
CA GLY A 236 14.37 -14.99 -13.96
C GLY A 236 13.47 -16.22 -14.08
N LEU A 237 12.53 -16.38 -13.13
CA LEU A 237 11.59 -17.49 -13.06
C LEU A 237 10.17 -17.00 -13.39
N THR A 238 9.35 -17.94 -13.85
CA THR A 238 7.92 -17.76 -14.02
C THR A 238 7.14 -18.49 -12.93
N ILE A 239 5.85 -18.22 -12.82
CA ILE A 239 4.98 -18.89 -11.86
C ILE A 239 4.86 -20.41 -12.12
N HIS A 240 5.15 -20.84 -13.35
CA HIS A 240 5.13 -22.26 -13.73
C HIS A 240 6.41 -23.00 -13.32
N ASP A 241 7.47 -22.26 -13.03
CA ASP A 241 8.77 -22.81 -12.63
C ASP A 241 8.90 -22.93 -11.10
N ALA A 242 7.91 -22.46 -10.37
CA ALA A 242 7.96 -22.37 -8.92
C ALA A 242 6.73 -23.04 -8.27
N GLU A 243 6.84 -23.31 -6.97
CA GLU A 243 5.73 -23.86 -6.20
C GLU A 243 4.55 -22.87 -6.15
N ASP A 244 3.33 -23.42 -6.20
CA ASP A 244 2.14 -22.61 -5.95
C ASP A 244 2.16 -22.09 -4.51
N LEU A 245 1.99 -20.77 -4.39
CA LEU A 245 1.94 -20.12 -3.07
C LEU A 245 0.72 -20.58 -2.27
N TRP A 246 -0.40 -20.80 -2.95
CA TRP A 246 -1.65 -21.17 -2.31
C TRP A 246 -2.02 -22.63 -2.65
N CYS A 247 -1.82 -23.53 -1.69
CA CYS A 247 -2.29 -24.92 -1.83
C CYS A 247 -3.82 -24.96 -1.81
N TYR A 248 -4.42 -25.49 -2.88
CA TYR A 248 -5.88 -25.68 -3.02
C TYR A 248 -6.38 -26.94 -2.34
N ASP A 249 -6.17 -27.11 -1.05
CA ASP A 249 -6.83 -28.16 -0.27
C ASP A 249 -8.19 -27.63 0.24
N TRP A 250 -9.20 -27.72 -0.61
CA TRP A 250 -10.59 -27.31 -0.33
C TRP A 250 -11.31 -28.15 0.75
N HIS A 251 -10.72 -29.26 1.18
CA HIS A 251 -11.38 -30.26 2.03
C HIS A 251 -10.93 -30.23 3.49
N GLN A 252 -10.02 -29.36 3.89
CA GLN A 252 -9.55 -29.29 5.27
C GLN A 252 -10.23 -28.17 6.06
N ASP A 253 -10.40 -28.40 7.38
CA ASP A 253 -11.07 -27.54 8.34
C ASP A 253 -10.65 -26.07 8.21
N ARG A 254 -11.63 -25.20 7.96
CA ARG A 254 -11.43 -23.75 7.74
C ARG A 254 -10.69 -23.04 8.89
N ARG A 255 -10.70 -23.60 10.11
CA ARG A 255 -10.03 -23.05 11.28
C ARG A 255 -8.52 -23.27 11.28
N LEU A 256 -8.07 -24.39 10.71
CA LEU A 256 -6.64 -24.75 10.61
C LEU A 256 -5.96 -24.12 9.37
N LEU A 257 -6.72 -23.82 8.31
CA LEU A 257 -6.20 -23.26 7.06
C LEU A 257 -5.52 -21.87 7.24
N GLY A 258 -5.96 -21.07 8.21
CA GLY A 258 -5.44 -19.72 8.41
C GLY A 258 -3.94 -19.69 8.70
N TYR A 259 -3.49 -20.42 9.69
CA TYR A 259 -2.07 -20.44 10.10
C TYR A 259 -1.17 -21.18 9.12
N LYS A 260 -1.68 -22.22 8.46
CA LYS A 260 -0.95 -22.91 7.37
C LYS A 260 -0.64 -21.94 6.22
N ASN A 261 -1.56 -21.07 5.85
CA ASN A 261 -1.34 -20.06 4.80
C ASN A 261 -0.28 -19.04 5.21
N THR A 262 -0.28 -18.57 6.45
CA THR A 262 0.73 -17.65 6.97
C THR A 262 2.12 -18.31 6.98
N ALA A 263 2.24 -19.53 7.50
CA ALA A 263 3.50 -20.30 7.48
C ALA A 263 3.97 -20.55 6.03
N ARG A 264 3.06 -20.91 5.14
CA ARG A 264 3.35 -21.18 3.73
C ARG A 264 4.01 -19.98 3.04
N VAL A 265 3.60 -18.74 3.37
CA VAL A 265 4.26 -17.54 2.84
C VAL A 265 5.74 -17.54 3.21
N GLY A 266 6.08 -17.71 4.49
CA GLY A 266 7.49 -17.74 4.92
C GLY A 266 8.28 -18.87 4.28
N GLU A 267 7.70 -20.08 4.20
CA GLU A 267 8.36 -21.26 3.60
C GLU A 267 8.65 -21.06 2.11
N VAL A 268 7.67 -20.60 1.33
CA VAL A 268 7.82 -20.45 -0.12
C VAL A 268 8.74 -19.29 -0.46
N PHE A 269 8.51 -18.11 0.12
CA PHE A 269 9.35 -16.95 -0.12
C PHE A 269 10.80 -17.18 0.37
N GLY A 270 10.97 -17.88 1.48
CA GLY A 270 12.29 -18.21 2.04
C GLY A 270 13.20 -18.95 1.07
N LYS A 271 12.65 -19.71 0.13
CA LYS A 271 13.44 -20.43 -0.91
C LYS A 271 14.03 -19.48 -1.95
N PHE A 272 13.38 -18.35 -2.22
CA PHE A 272 13.75 -17.43 -3.29
C PHE A 272 14.32 -16.10 -2.78
N PHE A 273 14.12 -15.74 -1.53
CA PHE A 273 14.64 -14.52 -0.95
C PHE A 273 16.16 -14.46 -0.92
N SER A 274 16.71 -13.29 -1.23
CA SER A 274 18.11 -12.95 -0.88
C SER A 274 18.26 -12.82 0.64
N ILE A 275 19.51 -12.80 1.12
CA ILE A 275 19.81 -12.58 2.54
C ILE A 275 19.21 -11.25 3.03
N GLY A 276 19.28 -10.18 2.24
CA GLY A 276 18.67 -8.88 2.55
C GLY A 276 17.15 -8.96 2.69
N GLN A 277 16.50 -9.66 1.77
CA GLN A 277 15.04 -9.85 1.79
C GLN A 277 14.60 -10.71 2.97
N LYS A 278 15.31 -11.82 3.29
CA LYS A 278 15.04 -12.63 4.49
C LYS A 278 15.18 -11.83 5.77
N ARG A 279 16.24 -11.00 5.85
CA ARG A 279 16.46 -10.12 7.01
C ARG A 279 15.30 -9.14 7.22
N SER A 280 14.90 -8.43 6.19
CA SER A 280 13.80 -7.44 6.30
C SER A 280 12.46 -8.12 6.62
N PHE A 281 12.21 -9.32 6.08
CA PHE A 281 11.04 -10.13 6.41
C PHE A 281 11.01 -10.50 7.90
N LEU A 282 12.11 -11.07 8.42
CA LEU A 282 12.21 -11.47 9.82
C LEU A 282 12.13 -10.29 10.78
N GLN A 283 12.77 -9.16 10.46
CA GLN A 283 12.66 -7.95 11.28
C GLN A 283 11.21 -7.51 11.43
N THR A 284 10.45 -7.50 10.34
CA THR A 284 9.03 -7.13 10.35
C THR A 284 8.19 -8.14 11.15
N ALA A 285 8.42 -9.43 10.94
CA ALA A 285 7.71 -10.49 11.66
C ALA A 285 7.99 -10.44 13.18
N VAL A 286 9.24 -10.18 13.59
CA VAL A 286 9.62 -10.03 15.00
C VAL A 286 8.97 -8.78 15.62
N LEU A 287 8.91 -7.66 14.90
CA LEU A 287 8.19 -6.46 15.37
C LEU A 287 6.69 -6.74 15.56
N ALA A 288 6.09 -7.50 14.66
CA ALA A 288 4.68 -7.87 14.74
C ALA A 288 4.35 -8.75 15.96
N ILE A 289 5.30 -9.51 16.52
CA ILE A 289 5.11 -10.28 17.75
C ILE A 289 4.70 -9.38 18.92
N HIS A 290 5.15 -8.15 18.93
CA HIS A 290 4.85 -7.16 19.96
C HIS A 290 3.59 -6.33 19.68
N ASP A 291 2.85 -6.64 18.61
CA ASP A 291 1.62 -5.94 18.28
C ASP A 291 0.55 -6.21 19.35
N PRO A 292 -0.18 -5.18 19.80
CA PRO A 292 -1.26 -5.33 20.79
C PRO A 292 -2.45 -6.15 20.26
N VAL A 293 -2.58 -6.26 18.94
CA VAL A 293 -3.61 -7.10 18.32
C VAL A 293 -3.13 -8.55 18.29
N LEU A 294 -3.71 -9.39 19.14
CA LEU A 294 -3.29 -10.79 19.34
C LEU A 294 -3.09 -11.57 18.03
N ARG A 295 -3.96 -11.39 17.05
CA ARG A 295 -3.86 -12.08 15.74
C ARG A 295 -2.63 -11.67 14.96
N VAL A 296 -2.29 -10.38 14.99
CA VAL A 296 -1.07 -9.86 14.34
C VAL A 296 0.15 -10.45 15.02
N SER A 297 0.15 -10.45 16.36
CA SER A 297 1.21 -11.07 17.17
C SER A 297 1.37 -12.56 16.85
N GLN A 298 0.29 -13.31 16.78
CA GLN A 298 0.29 -14.74 16.44
C GLN A 298 0.81 -14.98 15.00
N ALA A 299 0.35 -14.18 14.04
CA ALA A 299 0.82 -14.27 12.66
C ALA A 299 2.34 -13.96 12.57
N GLY A 300 2.81 -12.96 13.31
CA GLY A 300 4.24 -12.65 13.44
C GLY A 300 5.07 -13.83 13.93
N LEU A 301 4.60 -14.51 14.99
CA LEU A 301 5.23 -15.74 15.51
C LEU A 301 5.31 -16.84 14.43
N VAL A 302 4.23 -17.08 13.71
CA VAL A 302 4.18 -18.10 12.65
C VAL A 302 5.19 -17.76 11.53
N LEU A 303 5.28 -16.49 11.12
CA LEU A 303 6.23 -16.05 10.12
C LEU A 303 7.69 -16.22 10.58
N VAL A 304 7.99 -15.88 11.83
CA VAL A 304 9.34 -16.11 12.41
C VAL A 304 9.67 -17.59 12.44
N TYR A 305 8.72 -18.43 12.89
CA TYR A 305 8.93 -19.86 12.99
C TYR A 305 9.24 -20.51 11.63
N SER A 306 8.57 -20.06 10.55
CA SER A 306 8.80 -20.59 9.20
C SER A 306 10.23 -20.37 8.67
N LEU A 307 10.98 -19.44 9.26
CA LEU A 307 12.37 -19.12 8.90
C LEU A 307 13.34 -19.26 10.09
N LEU A 308 12.96 -19.91 11.18
CA LEU A 308 13.73 -19.93 12.43
C LEU A 308 15.15 -20.48 12.24
N GLY A 309 15.35 -21.49 11.37
CA GLY A 309 16.65 -22.07 11.08
C GLY A 309 17.66 -21.08 10.49
N GLU A 310 17.20 -20.00 9.89
CA GLU A 310 18.04 -18.98 9.25
C GLU A 310 18.15 -17.68 10.06
N ALA A 311 17.32 -17.51 11.10
CA ALA A 311 17.20 -16.27 11.86
C ALA A 311 18.52 -15.80 12.47
N GLN A 312 19.32 -16.71 12.99
CA GLN A 312 20.62 -16.41 13.62
C GLN A 312 21.61 -15.73 12.66
N GLN A 313 21.66 -16.19 11.41
CA GLN A 313 22.59 -15.65 10.40
C GLN A 313 22.12 -14.29 9.87
N LEU A 314 20.79 -14.05 9.85
CA LEU A 314 20.20 -12.91 9.16
C LEU A 314 20.07 -11.67 10.04
N MET A 315 19.91 -11.85 11.35
CA MET A 315 19.60 -10.74 12.26
C MET A 315 20.82 -10.21 13.02
N GLY A 316 21.95 -10.89 12.99
CA GLY A 316 23.14 -10.52 13.77
C GLY A 316 22.92 -10.62 15.28
N VAL A 317 21.85 -11.29 15.73
CA VAL A 317 21.53 -11.62 17.13
C VAL A 317 21.78 -13.10 17.37
N THR A 318 22.10 -13.46 18.59
CA THR A 318 22.30 -14.87 18.95
C THR A 318 20.97 -15.63 18.86
N HIS A 319 21.05 -16.93 18.60
CA HIS A 319 19.88 -17.82 18.64
C HIS A 319 19.12 -17.70 19.97
N GLU A 320 19.85 -17.49 21.06
CA GLU A 320 19.28 -17.29 22.40
C GLU A 320 18.39 -16.04 22.48
N ASP A 321 18.79 -14.91 21.87
CA ASP A 321 18.00 -13.68 21.87
C ASP A 321 16.69 -13.83 21.09
N VAL A 322 16.72 -14.46 19.93
CA VAL A 322 15.52 -14.74 19.13
C VAL A 322 14.62 -15.72 19.88
N THR A 323 15.19 -16.80 20.41
CA THR A 323 14.46 -17.82 21.18
C THR A 323 13.86 -17.22 22.44
N ALA A 324 14.59 -16.38 23.20
CA ALA A 324 14.10 -15.74 24.41
C ALA A 324 12.92 -14.79 24.10
N LYS A 325 12.98 -14.01 23.02
CA LYS A 325 11.87 -13.15 22.59
C LYS A 325 10.64 -13.96 22.20
N VAL A 326 10.82 -15.02 21.38
CA VAL A 326 9.73 -15.92 20.96
C VAL A 326 9.12 -16.62 22.18
N MET A 327 9.96 -17.16 23.09
CA MET A 327 9.51 -17.85 24.30
C MET A 327 8.82 -16.91 25.29
N GLY A 328 9.30 -15.66 25.41
CA GLY A 328 8.66 -14.63 26.23
C GLY A 328 7.23 -14.33 25.77
N GLN A 329 7.01 -14.19 24.47
CA GLN A 329 5.67 -13.97 23.90
C GLN A 329 4.78 -15.20 24.06
N LEU A 330 5.33 -16.39 23.86
CA LEU A 330 4.61 -17.64 24.12
C LEU A 330 4.14 -17.75 25.58
N HIS A 331 4.97 -17.35 26.52
CA HIS A 331 4.59 -17.35 27.94
C HIS A 331 3.42 -16.41 28.22
N ILE A 332 3.45 -15.19 27.65
CA ILE A 332 2.35 -14.22 27.74
C ILE A 332 1.06 -14.79 27.10
N ILE A 333 1.17 -15.37 25.90
CA ILE A 333 0.03 -15.97 25.19
C ILE A 333 -0.60 -17.13 26.00
N ARG A 334 0.23 -17.97 26.61
CA ARG A 334 -0.26 -19.07 27.50
C ARG A 334 -0.99 -18.54 28.73
N HIS A 335 -0.50 -17.47 29.34
CA HIS A 335 -1.15 -16.87 30.51
C HIS A 335 -2.47 -16.16 30.20
N LEU A 336 -2.68 -15.71 28.97
CA LEU A 336 -3.93 -15.07 28.56
C LEU A 336 -5.11 -16.04 28.35
N HIS A 337 -4.95 -17.36 28.57
CA HIS A 337 -5.98 -18.38 28.48
C HIS A 337 -6.85 -18.36 27.19
N GLN A 338 -6.37 -17.70 26.13
CA GLN A 338 -7.14 -17.48 24.90
C GLN A 338 -6.55 -18.17 23.67
N MET A 339 -5.59 -19.08 23.87
CA MET A 339 -5.09 -19.86 22.73
C MET A 339 -6.16 -20.86 22.27
N PRO A 340 -6.63 -20.78 21.01
CA PRO A 340 -7.43 -21.84 20.42
C PRO A 340 -6.66 -23.18 20.51
N GLU A 341 -7.35 -24.29 20.80
CA GLU A 341 -6.75 -25.64 20.88
C GLU A 341 -5.92 -25.99 19.63
N ALA A 342 -6.24 -25.40 18.46
CA ALA A 342 -5.50 -25.52 17.21
C ALA A 342 -4.03 -25.04 17.28
N LEU A 343 -3.71 -24.08 18.17
CA LEU A 343 -2.33 -23.62 18.38
C LEU A 343 -1.56 -24.54 19.35
N GLN A 344 -2.25 -25.25 20.23
CA GLN A 344 -1.60 -26.21 21.11
C GLN A 344 -1.03 -27.41 20.35
N GLY A 345 -1.67 -27.81 19.24
CA GLY A 345 -1.18 -28.89 18.37
C GLY A 345 0.03 -28.53 17.51
N LEU A 346 0.26 -27.25 17.25
CA LEU A 346 1.42 -26.76 16.48
C LEU A 346 2.74 -26.76 17.29
N TRP A 347 2.67 -26.90 18.62
CA TRP A 347 3.80 -26.83 19.54
C TRP A 347 4.23 -28.19 20.10
N LEU A 348 3.51 -29.27 19.74
CA LEU A 348 3.80 -30.63 20.18
C LEU A 348 4.45 -31.50 19.08
N VAL A 349 4.83 -30.93 17.95
CA VAL A 349 5.62 -31.50 16.87
C VAL A 349 6.84 -30.65 16.67
#